data_b8f50e7e04336ba1abb3741fd31edff3
#
_entry.id   b8f50e7e04336ba1abb3741fd31edff3
#
_cell.length_a   1.000
_cell.length_b   1.000
_cell.length_c   1.000
_cell.angle_alpha   90.00
_cell.angle_beta   90.00
_cell.angle_gamma   90.00
#
_symmetry.space_group_name_H-M   'P 1'
#
loop_
_entity.id
_entity.type
_entity.pdbx_description
1 polymer ?
#
loop_
_entity_poly.entity_id
_entity_poly.type
_entity_poly.pdbx_seq_one_letter_code
_entity_poly.pdbx_strand_id
1 'polypeptide(L)'
;TNMGGGGGAGGYRTSFPGGTKLYLSPGPNVITVGGGGASNYPASAPGTDSSVGYIHATGGGNGAGGSPNAGQTGGSGGGASGHSSLPTTASAGNDPPLSSPGSPVQGFGGGASLPGCSAAGGGGGASAAGGAASPSANGPGGAGLPNSITGSAVSYAGGGGGGCFAPSPKPAGTGGTSPAGGTSGGAGGSGACTAATAGTVNTGGGGGGTGTSSPSPVVQVGDGGSGIVVLRAPGPLGPTFSVAPGTNCKSTLPGPAGGCTVMKFTVSGTLTIS
;
A
#
# COMPACT_ATOMS: atom_id res chain seq x y z
N THR A 1 -3.64 -25.85 -4.65
CA THR A 1 -3.45 -24.88 -5.74
C THR A 1 -3.81 -23.50 -5.19
N ASN A 2 -2.79 -22.67 -4.97
CA ASN A 2 -2.96 -21.40 -4.29
C ASN A 2 -2.79 -20.26 -5.29
N MET A 3 -3.85 -19.51 -5.49
CA MET A 3 -3.85 -18.28 -6.28
C MET A 3 -3.96 -17.12 -5.31
N GLY A 4 -2.97 -16.23 -5.33
CA GLY A 4 -2.92 -15.12 -4.39
C GLY A 4 -3.69 -13.90 -4.89
N GLY A 5 -4.54 -13.33 -4.03
CA GLY A 5 -5.05 -11.98 -4.19
C GLY A 5 -3.92 -10.95 -4.05
N GLY A 6 -4.08 -9.77 -4.65
CA GLY A 6 -3.16 -8.67 -4.47
C GLY A 6 -3.20 -8.12 -3.04
N GLY A 7 -2.05 -7.70 -2.50
CA GLY A 7 -1.98 -7.03 -1.20
C GLY A 7 -2.63 -5.65 -1.23
N GLY A 8 -3.33 -5.28 -0.16
CA GLY A 8 -3.84 -3.93 0.05
C GLY A 8 -2.70 -2.93 0.33
N ALA A 9 -2.88 -1.70 -0.06
CA ALA A 9 -1.96 -0.63 0.28
C ALA A 9 -2.04 -0.25 1.77
N GLY A 10 -0.97 0.32 2.30
CA GLY A 10 -1.01 1.01 3.60
C GLY A 10 -1.96 2.21 3.58
N GLY A 11 -2.45 2.58 4.76
CA GLY A 11 -3.35 3.71 4.92
C GLY A 11 -2.71 5.02 4.47
N TYR A 12 -3.43 5.82 3.72
CA TYR A 12 -2.99 7.13 3.27
C TYR A 12 -3.57 8.24 4.17
N ARG A 13 -2.70 9.00 4.79
CA ARG A 13 -3.07 10.14 5.64
C ARG A 13 -2.32 11.39 5.18
N THR A 14 -3.03 12.48 5.00
CA THR A 14 -2.40 13.75 4.62
C THR A 14 -3.19 14.95 5.16
N SER A 15 -2.48 16.00 5.52
CA SER A 15 -3.02 17.32 5.73
C SER A 15 -2.59 18.32 4.61
N PHE A 16 -1.90 17.86 3.59
CA PHE A 16 -1.42 18.69 2.49
C PHE A 16 -2.08 18.25 1.16
N PRO A 17 -2.52 19.20 0.31
CA PRO A 17 -2.63 20.63 0.60
C PRO A 17 -3.92 20.99 1.36
N GLY A 18 -3.86 22.06 2.19
CA GLY A 18 -5.06 22.73 2.72
C GLY A 18 -5.77 22.06 3.91
N GLY A 19 -5.28 20.92 4.42
CA GLY A 19 -5.84 20.25 5.59
C GLY A 19 -5.35 20.84 6.94
N THR A 20 -5.84 20.25 8.04
CA THR A 20 -5.45 20.66 9.40
C THR A 20 -3.96 20.42 9.64
N LYS A 21 -3.26 21.48 10.05
CA LYS A 21 -1.83 21.41 10.35
C LYS A 21 -1.57 20.52 11.58
N LEU A 22 -0.50 19.71 11.47
CA LEU A 22 0.03 18.99 12.63
C LEU A 22 0.93 19.92 13.43
N TYR A 23 0.65 20.03 14.74
CA TYR A 23 1.50 20.75 15.68
C TYR A 23 2.33 19.74 16.46
N LEU A 24 3.64 19.94 16.46
CA LEU A 24 4.61 19.13 17.20
C LEU A 24 5.30 20.02 18.24
N SER A 25 5.59 19.47 19.41
CA SER A 25 6.27 20.17 20.48
C SER A 25 7.76 20.37 20.18
N PRO A 26 8.39 21.45 20.71
CA PRO A 26 9.84 21.53 20.78
C PRO A 26 10.42 20.29 21.45
N GLY A 27 11.63 19.91 21.05
CA GLY A 27 12.31 18.72 21.52
C GLY A 27 12.11 17.51 20.59
N PRO A 28 12.38 16.30 21.10
CA PRO A 28 12.32 15.07 20.31
C PRO A 28 10.88 14.60 20.07
N ASN A 29 10.54 14.34 18.82
CA ASN A 29 9.27 13.75 18.38
C ASN A 29 9.54 12.43 17.70
N VAL A 30 8.93 11.36 18.19
CA VAL A 30 9.09 10.01 17.61
C VAL A 30 8.29 9.90 16.31
N ILE A 31 8.94 9.37 15.29
CA ILE A 31 8.35 9.05 13.99
C ILE A 31 8.44 7.53 13.79
N THR A 32 7.31 6.89 13.57
CA THR A 32 7.27 5.47 13.21
C THR A 32 6.98 5.34 11.72
N VAL A 33 7.80 4.56 11.02
CA VAL A 33 7.58 4.20 9.62
C VAL A 33 7.32 2.71 9.55
N GLY A 34 6.14 2.33 9.10
CA GLY A 34 5.73 0.94 8.99
C GLY A 34 6.46 0.20 7.87
N GLY A 35 6.78 -1.05 8.11
CA GLY A 35 7.29 -1.98 7.10
C GLY A 35 6.18 -2.46 6.19
N GLY A 36 6.52 -2.80 4.95
CA GLY A 36 5.62 -3.54 4.06
C GLY A 36 5.32 -4.94 4.59
N GLY A 37 4.17 -5.48 4.24
CA GLY A 37 3.81 -6.84 4.58
C GLY A 37 4.73 -7.85 3.91
N ALA A 38 5.08 -8.91 4.63
CA ALA A 38 5.94 -9.97 4.10
C ALA A 38 5.12 -11.04 3.38
N SER A 39 5.62 -11.46 2.23
CA SER A 39 5.00 -12.47 1.36
C SER A 39 5.52 -13.90 1.65
N ASN A 40 5.39 -14.35 2.88
CA ASN A 40 5.85 -15.69 3.27
C ASN A 40 4.70 -16.71 3.14
N TYR A 41 4.83 -17.68 2.21
CA TYR A 41 3.93 -18.82 2.17
C TYR A 41 4.31 -19.85 3.27
N PRO A 42 3.38 -20.40 4.05
CA PRO A 42 1.93 -20.22 3.99
C PRO A 42 1.39 -19.00 4.79
N ALA A 43 2.24 -18.26 5.46
CA ALA A 43 1.85 -17.19 6.40
C ALA A 43 2.33 -15.81 5.91
N SER A 44 1.58 -15.18 4.99
CA SER A 44 1.79 -13.77 4.69
C SER A 44 1.42 -12.88 5.89
N ALA A 45 2.18 -11.82 6.11
CA ALA A 45 1.92 -10.86 7.17
C ALA A 45 1.42 -9.53 6.58
N PRO A 46 0.46 -8.85 7.24
CA PRO A 46 0.06 -7.50 6.84
C PRO A 46 1.21 -6.51 7.05
N GLY A 47 1.10 -5.33 6.46
CA GLY A 47 1.99 -4.21 6.75
C GLY A 47 1.82 -3.73 8.19
N THR A 48 2.81 -3.00 8.69
CA THR A 48 2.76 -2.38 10.02
C THR A 48 2.44 -0.88 9.91
N ASP A 49 1.98 -0.29 11.01
CA ASP A 49 1.51 1.09 11.05
C ASP A 49 2.63 2.12 10.98
N SER A 50 2.30 3.27 10.40
CA SER A 50 3.12 4.47 10.47
C SER A 50 2.46 5.52 11.35
N SER A 51 3.26 6.32 12.09
CA SER A 51 2.70 7.36 12.95
C SER A 51 3.61 8.56 13.14
N VAL A 52 2.99 9.72 13.39
CA VAL A 52 3.64 10.94 13.84
C VAL A 52 2.65 11.77 14.67
N GLY A 53 3.01 12.08 15.92
CA GLY A 53 2.10 12.73 16.85
C GLY A 53 0.81 11.92 17.02
N TYR A 54 -0.34 12.55 16.77
CA TYR A 54 -1.66 11.91 16.84
C TYR A 54 -2.12 11.30 15.49
N ILE A 55 -1.33 11.43 14.43
CA ILE A 55 -1.67 10.88 13.12
C ILE A 55 -1.13 9.45 13.02
N HIS A 56 -2.04 8.52 12.74
CA HIS A 56 -1.74 7.11 12.50
C HIS A 56 -2.24 6.69 11.12
N ALA A 57 -1.42 5.94 10.40
CA ALA A 57 -1.76 5.31 9.14
C ALA A 57 -1.61 3.80 9.31
N THR A 58 -2.68 3.06 9.13
CA THR A 58 -2.72 1.61 9.35
C THR A 58 -1.99 0.87 8.23
N GLY A 59 -1.28 -0.19 8.56
CA GLY A 59 -0.64 -1.06 7.57
C GLY A 59 -1.63 -1.63 6.57
N GLY A 60 -1.17 -2.01 5.40
CA GLY A 60 -2.00 -2.63 4.37
C GLY A 60 -2.38 -4.07 4.71
N GLY A 61 -3.60 -4.48 4.33
CA GLY A 61 -4.05 -5.86 4.48
C GLY A 61 -3.36 -6.81 3.49
N ASN A 62 -3.04 -8.03 3.92
CA ASN A 62 -2.48 -9.02 3.01
C ASN A 62 -3.55 -9.60 2.07
N GLY A 63 -3.16 -9.90 0.84
CA GLY A 63 -3.99 -10.62 -0.11
C GLY A 63 -4.22 -12.08 0.34
N ALA A 64 -5.35 -12.66 -0.06
CA ALA A 64 -5.64 -14.05 0.26
C ALA A 64 -4.67 -15.00 -0.43
N GLY A 65 -4.14 -15.96 0.31
CA GLY A 65 -3.16 -16.94 -0.18
C GLY A 65 -3.64 -18.39 -0.21
N GLY A 66 -4.92 -18.64 -0.15
CA GLY A 66 -5.46 -20.01 -0.10
C GLY A 66 -6.72 -20.09 0.74
N SER A 67 -6.74 -20.92 1.79
CA SER A 67 -7.87 -21.00 2.74
C SER A 67 -7.47 -20.33 4.06
N PRO A 68 -8.23 -19.35 4.58
CA PRO A 68 -9.44 -18.79 3.99
C PRO A 68 -9.16 -17.92 2.75
N ASN A 69 -10.13 -17.89 1.81
CA ASN A 69 -9.98 -17.24 0.50
C ASN A 69 -10.15 -15.72 0.52
N ALA A 70 -10.43 -15.11 1.66
CA ALA A 70 -10.57 -13.68 1.84
C ALA A 70 -9.22 -13.05 2.18
N GLY A 71 -8.89 -11.94 1.54
CA GLY A 71 -7.80 -11.09 1.98
C GLY A 71 -8.06 -10.53 3.37
N GLN A 72 -7.09 -9.88 3.99
CA GLN A 72 -7.26 -9.24 5.29
C GLN A 72 -7.57 -7.74 5.15
N THR A 73 -8.23 -7.22 6.18
CA THR A 73 -8.44 -5.78 6.32
C THR A 73 -7.13 -5.07 6.63
N GLY A 74 -7.10 -3.77 6.37
CA GLY A 74 -5.96 -2.90 6.63
C GLY A 74 -6.30 -1.46 6.31
N GLY A 75 -5.34 -0.58 6.21
CA GLY A 75 -5.54 0.76 5.65
C GLY A 75 -6.26 0.69 4.31
N SER A 76 -5.82 -0.24 3.44
CA SER A 76 -6.59 -0.77 2.32
C SER A 76 -6.67 -2.29 2.44
N GLY A 77 -7.78 -2.88 1.98
CA GLY A 77 -8.02 -4.33 2.10
C GLY A 77 -7.30 -5.14 1.01
N GLY A 78 -6.88 -6.36 1.34
CA GLY A 78 -6.33 -7.31 0.38
C GLY A 78 -7.38 -7.91 -0.56
N GLY A 79 -6.97 -8.32 -1.75
CA GLY A 79 -7.78 -8.99 -2.75
C GLY A 79 -8.08 -10.44 -2.38
N ALA A 80 -9.18 -10.95 -2.92
CA ALA A 80 -9.61 -12.33 -2.71
C ALA A 80 -8.82 -13.32 -3.57
N SER A 81 -8.64 -14.55 -3.06
CA SER A 81 -8.00 -15.65 -3.76
C SER A 81 -8.94 -16.29 -4.79
N GLY A 82 -8.40 -16.65 -5.95
CA GLY A 82 -9.16 -17.28 -7.03
C GLY A 82 -9.40 -18.79 -6.88
N HIS A 83 -9.53 -19.32 -5.67
CA HIS A 83 -9.75 -20.75 -5.45
C HIS A 83 -11.15 -21.22 -5.94
N SER A 84 -11.21 -22.42 -6.56
CA SER A 84 -12.30 -22.88 -7.42
C SER A 84 -13.64 -23.20 -6.74
N SER A 85 -13.75 -23.24 -5.42
CA SER A 85 -14.93 -23.81 -4.77
C SER A 85 -15.76 -22.90 -3.88
N LEU A 86 -15.33 -21.66 -3.62
CA LEU A 86 -16.03 -20.75 -2.72
C LEU A 86 -16.13 -19.34 -3.30
N PRO A 87 -17.31 -18.71 -3.22
CA PRO A 87 -17.41 -17.28 -3.52
C PRO A 87 -16.57 -16.53 -2.49
N THR A 88 -15.68 -15.68 -2.97
CA THR A 88 -14.76 -14.96 -2.11
C THR A 88 -15.08 -13.48 -2.16
N THR A 89 -15.46 -12.96 -1.01
CA THR A 89 -15.74 -11.55 -0.80
C THR A 89 -14.43 -10.77 -0.73
N ALA A 90 -14.44 -9.56 -1.25
CA ALA A 90 -13.37 -8.60 -1.05
C ALA A 90 -13.22 -8.24 0.43
N SER A 91 -12.00 -8.00 0.88
CA SER A 91 -11.77 -7.48 2.23
C SER A 91 -12.05 -5.99 2.30
N ALA A 92 -12.59 -5.57 3.45
CA ALA A 92 -12.77 -4.15 3.70
C ALA A 92 -11.42 -3.43 3.78
N GLY A 93 -11.38 -2.18 3.34
CA GLY A 93 -10.31 -1.26 3.66
C GLY A 93 -10.66 -0.43 4.89
N ASN A 94 -9.75 0.44 5.29
CA ASN A 94 -9.95 1.41 6.34
C ASN A 94 -10.07 0.78 7.75
N ASP A 95 -9.12 -0.09 8.08
CA ASP A 95 -8.96 -0.59 9.44
C ASP A 95 -8.15 0.42 10.30
N PRO A 96 -8.61 0.81 11.50
CA PRO A 96 -9.87 0.41 12.10
C PRO A 96 -11.07 0.89 11.27
N PRO A 97 -12.20 0.17 11.31
CA PRO A 97 -13.37 0.51 10.50
C PRO A 97 -13.88 1.91 10.84
N LEU A 98 -14.50 2.57 9.87
CA LEU A 98 -15.09 3.92 9.96
C LEU A 98 -16.16 4.09 11.07
N SER A 99 -16.40 3.08 11.89
CA SER A 99 -17.34 3.12 13.02
C SER A 99 -16.94 4.09 14.13
N SER A 100 -15.69 4.58 14.12
CA SER A 100 -15.31 5.69 15.02
C SER A 100 -15.65 7.01 14.34
N PRO A 101 -16.61 7.80 14.86
CA PRO A 101 -16.93 9.12 14.33
C PRO A 101 -15.67 9.97 14.19
N GLY A 102 -15.40 10.49 12.99
CA GLY A 102 -14.24 11.33 12.72
C GLY A 102 -12.98 10.61 12.24
N SER A 103 -12.99 9.28 12.11
CA SER A 103 -11.87 8.57 11.47
C SER A 103 -11.92 8.81 9.95
N PRO A 104 -10.88 9.44 9.37
CA PRO A 104 -10.83 9.65 7.93
C PRO A 104 -10.63 8.33 7.17
N VAL A 105 -11.17 8.26 5.97
CA VAL A 105 -10.89 7.15 5.03
C VAL A 105 -9.39 7.10 4.77
N GLN A 106 -8.79 5.94 4.99
CA GLN A 106 -7.36 5.70 4.76
C GLN A 106 -7.10 4.93 3.45
N GLY A 107 -8.12 4.20 2.97
CA GLY A 107 -8.04 3.42 1.75
C GLY A 107 -9.31 2.58 1.53
N PHE A 108 -9.33 1.83 0.45
CA PHE A 108 -10.49 1.10 -0.03
C PHE A 108 -10.31 -0.42 0.09
N GLY A 109 -11.41 -1.15 -0.05
CA GLY A 109 -11.40 -2.61 -0.03
C GLY A 109 -10.70 -3.24 -1.22
N GLY A 110 -10.31 -4.49 -1.08
CA GLY A 110 -9.79 -5.32 -2.17
C GLY A 110 -10.90 -5.75 -3.14
N GLY A 111 -10.51 -6.33 -4.27
CA GLY A 111 -11.39 -6.91 -5.28
C GLY A 111 -11.79 -8.35 -4.97
N ALA A 112 -13.01 -8.72 -5.38
CA ALA A 112 -13.49 -10.09 -5.29
C ALA A 112 -12.84 -11.02 -6.34
N SER A 113 -12.77 -12.30 -6.06
CA SER A 113 -12.46 -13.34 -7.05
C SER A 113 -13.73 -13.86 -7.71
N LEU A 114 -13.59 -14.61 -8.79
CA LEU A 114 -14.71 -15.29 -9.43
C LEU A 114 -14.68 -16.80 -9.12
N PRO A 115 -15.81 -17.37 -8.65
CA PRO A 115 -15.92 -18.81 -8.49
C PRO A 115 -15.67 -19.56 -9.81
N GLY A 116 -14.92 -20.64 -9.77
CA GLY A 116 -14.66 -21.50 -10.91
C GLY A 116 -13.75 -20.92 -12.00
N CYS A 117 -13.30 -19.67 -11.90
CA CYS A 117 -12.56 -18.99 -12.97
C CYS A 117 -11.05 -18.93 -12.77
N SER A 118 -10.51 -19.43 -11.68
CA SER A 118 -9.06 -19.42 -11.42
C SER A 118 -8.43 -18.01 -11.57
N ALA A 119 -9.13 -16.97 -11.09
CA ALA A 119 -8.66 -15.59 -11.15
C ALA A 119 -8.85 -14.90 -9.80
N ALA A 120 -7.83 -14.19 -9.35
CA ALA A 120 -7.78 -13.52 -8.08
C ALA A 120 -8.08 -12.01 -8.21
N GLY A 121 -8.66 -11.43 -7.16
CA GLY A 121 -8.92 -10.00 -7.05
C GLY A 121 -7.67 -9.20 -6.73
N GLY A 122 -7.65 -7.92 -7.11
CA GLY A 122 -6.60 -6.97 -6.75
C GLY A 122 -6.80 -6.41 -5.33
N GLY A 123 -5.72 -5.94 -4.71
CA GLY A 123 -5.76 -5.22 -3.43
C GLY A 123 -6.29 -3.79 -3.59
N GLY A 124 -6.89 -3.26 -2.54
CA GLY A 124 -7.36 -1.87 -2.49
C GLY A 124 -6.22 -0.85 -2.47
N GLY A 125 -6.48 0.33 -2.95
CA GLY A 125 -5.58 1.48 -2.92
C GLY A 125 -6.17 2.66 -2.13
N ALA A 126 -5.43 3.76 -2.07
CA ALA A 126 -5.84 4.95 -1.32
C ALA A 126 -7.00 5.71 -1.96
N SER A 127 -7.24 5.59 -3.26
CA SER A 127 -8.30 6.32 -3.97
C SER A 127 -9.36 5.44 -4.61
N ALA A 128 -9.10 4.12 -4.72
CA ALA A 128 -10.04 3.20 -5.36
C ALA A 128 -9.93 1.81 -4.78
N ALA A 129 -11.03 1.08 -4.82
CA ALA A 129 -11.05 -0.34 -4.50
C ALA A 129 -10.23 -1.14 -5.52
N GLY A 130 -9.71 -2.28 -5.09
CA GLY A 130 -9.11 -3.25 -5.99
C GLY A 130 -10.15 -3.79 -6.97
N GLY A 131 -9.74 -4.04 -8.21
CA GLY A 131 -10.60 -4.60 -9.23
C GLY A 131 -10.96 -6.04 -8.92
N ALA A 132 -12.23 -6.41 -9.20
CA ALA A 132 -12.65 -7.79 -9.17
C ALA A 132 -12.03 -8.56 -10.34
N ALA A 133 -11.80 -9.85 -10.13
CA ALA A 133 -11.44 -10.76 -11.19
C ALA A 133 -12.58 -10.88 -12.23
N SER A 134 -12.23 -11.14 -13.47
CA SER A 134 -13.15 -11.42 -14.58
C SER A 134 -12.88 -12.80 -15.18
N PRO A 135 -13.80 -13.35 -16.02
CA PRO A 135 -13.54 -14.59 -16.71
C PRO A 135 -12.27 -14.59 -17.55
N SER A 136 -11.81 -13.44 -17.96
CA SER A 136 -10.66 -13.26 -18.87
C SER A 136 -9.42 -12.66 -18.23
N ALA A 137 -9.49 -12.11 -17.00
CA ALA A 137 -8.36 -11.41 -16.38
C ALA A 137 -8.42 -11.44 -14.85
N ASN A 138 -7.25 -11.31 -14.24
CA ASN A 138 -7.13 -11.05 -12.80
C ASN A 138 -7.42 -9.58 -12.46
N GLY A 139 -7.89 -9.35 -11.25
CA GLY A 139 -8.24 -8.02 -10.79
C GLY A 139 -7.02 -7.07 -10.69
N PRO A 140 -7.08 -5.86 -11.23
CA PRO A 140 -6.06 -4.86 -11.03
C PRO A 140 -6.07 -4.32 -9.59
N GLY A 141 -4.93 -3.84 -9.12
CA GLY A 141 -4.85 -3.11 -7.86
C GLY A 141 -5.58 -1.77 -7.91
N GLY A 142 -6.14 -1.37 -6.77
CA GLY A 142 -6.80 -0.08 -6.61
C GLY A 142 -5.82 1.09 -6.74
N ALA A 143 -6.27 2.20 -7.28
CA ALA A 143 -5.42 3.36 -7.51
C ALA A 143 -4.92 4.00 -6.21
N GLY A 144 -3.67 4.47 -6.24
CA GLY A 144 -3.09 5.31 -5.21
C GLY A 144 -3.46 6.78 -5.36
N LEU A 145 -2.93 7.61 -4.49
CA LEU A 145 -3.11 9.07 -4.53
C LEU A 145 -1.78 9.79 -4.78
N PRO A 146 -1.77 10.79 -5.69
CA PRO A 146 -0.63 11.67 -5.85
C PRO A 146 -0.56 12.69 -4.71
N ASN A 147 0.65 13.03 -4.30
CA ASN A 147 0.88 14.13 -3.37
C ASN A 147 2.16 14.88 -3.75
N SER A 148 2.11 16.19 -3.72
CA SER A 148 3.24 17.07 -4.06
C SER A 148 3.89 17.72 -2.84
N ILE A 149 3.72 17.15 -1.65
CA ILE A 149 4.33 17.65 -0.40
C ILE A 149 5.85 17.76 -0.49
N THR A 150 6.49 16.90 -1.29
CA THR A 150 7.95 16.88 -1.54
C THR A 150 8.41 17.85 -2.63
N GLY A 151 7.51 18.65 -3.20
CA GLY A 151 7.79 19.59 -4.29
C GLY A 151 7.42 19.08 -5.68
N SER A 152 7.33 17.78 -5.88
CA SER A 152 6.84 17.13 -7.10
C SER A 152 5.80 16.07 -6.75
N ALA A 153 4.90 15.77 -7.69
CA ALA A 153 3.87 14.76 -7.48
C ALA A 153 4.49 13.35 -7.43
N VAL A 154 4.24 12.65 -6.34
CA VAL A 154 4.62 11.25 -6.14
C VAL A 154 3.34 10.46 -5.85
N SER A 155 3.20 9.27 -6.45
CA SER A 155 2.09 8.35 -6.19
C SER A 155 2.35 7.54 -4.92
N TYR A 156 1.35 7.45 -4.03
CA TYR A 156 1.40 6.69 -2.79
C TYR A 156 0.23 5.73 -2.67
N ALA A 157 0.43 4.63 -1.96
CA ALA A 157 -0.61 3.72 -1.53
C ALA A 157 -1.48 3.15 -2.67
N GLY A 158 -0.89 2.65 -3.74
CA GLY A 158 -1.58 1.83 -4.75
C GLY A 158 -1.64 0.36 -4.33
N GLY A 159 -2.75 -0.31 -4.59
CA GLY A 159 -2.94 -1.72 -4.28
C GLY A 159 -2.19 -2.65 -5.23
N GLY A 160 -1.91 -3.88 -4.81
CA GLY A 160 -1.29 -4.91 -5.64
C GLY A 160 -2.28 -5.58 -6.60
N GLY A 161 -1.83 -6.02 -7.77
CA GLY A 161 -2.64 -6.79 -8.71
C GLY A 161 -2.82 -8.24 -8.28
N GLY A 162 -3.94 -8.86 -8.64
CA GLY A 162 -4.22 -10.28 -8.41
C GLY A 162 -3.36 -11.20 -9.28
N GLY A 163 -2.98 -12.36 -8.76
CA GLY A 163 -2.23 -13.38 -9.48
C GLY A 163 -3.12 -14.40 -10.17
N CYS A 164 -2.59 -15.12 -11.17
CA CYS A 164 -3.32 -16.12 -11.92
C CYS A 164 -2.79 -17.55 -11.71
N PHE A 165 -3.53 -18.53 -12.21
CA PHE A 165 -3.21 -19.95 -12.12
C PHE A 165 -3.02 -20.58 -13.51
N ALA A 166 -1.94 -21.37 -13.70
CA ALA A 166 -1.86 -22.33 -14.80
C ALA A 166 -2.64 -23.63 -14.42
N PRO A 167 -3.35 -24.30 -15.32
CA PRO A 167 -3.18 -24.32 -16.77
C PRO A 167 -4.06 -23.35 -17.57
N SER A 168 -4.76 -22.44 -16.94
CA SER A 168 -5.58 -21.42 -17.64
C SER A 168 -4.94 -20.06 -17.45
N PRO A 169 -3.89 -19.72 -18.22
CA PRO A 169 -3.17 -18.48 -18.05
C PRO A 169 -4.06 -17.29 -18.41
N LYS A 170 -4.32 -16.44 -17.42
CA LYS A 170 -5.02 -15.16 -17.60
C LYS A 170 -4.02 -14.02 -17.40
N PRO A 171 -4.21 -12.88 -18.04
CA PRO A 171 -3.38 -11.71 -17.76
C PRO A 171 -3.30 -11.43 -16.25
N ALA A 172 -2.10 -11.17 -15.78
CA ALA A 172 -1.87 -10.74 -14.40
C ALA A 172 -2.59 -9.42 -14.13
N GLY A 173 -3.05 -9.23 -12.89
CA GLY A 173 -3.56 -7.93 -12.45
C GLY A 173 -2.42 -6.91 -12.41
N THR A 174 -2.64 -5.75 -12.98
CA THR A 174 -1.69 -4.62 -12.89
C THR A 174 -1.66 -4.06 -11.48
N GLY A 175 -0.51 -3.54 -11.04
CA GLY A 175 -0.43 -2.78 -9.81
C GLY A 175 -1.20 -1.46 -9.91
N GLY A 176 -1.68 -0.98 -8.76
CA GLY A 176 -2.43 0.28 -8.68
C GLY A 176 -1.60 1.48 -9.14
N THR A 177 -2.12 2.21 -10.09
CA THR A 177 -1.56 3.46 -10.61
C THR A 177 -2.23 4.67 -9.98
N SER A 178 -1.71 5.87 -10.20
CA SER A 178 -2.37 7.11 -9.83
C SER A 178 -2.48 8.04 -11.04
N PRO A 179 -3.38 9.06 -10.99
CA PRO A 179 -3.48 10.06 -12.06
C PRO A 179 -2.17 10.78 -12.39
N ALA A 180 -1.19 10.77 -11.49
CA ALA A 180 0.15 11.32 -11.73
C ALA A 180 1.07 10.35 -12.50
N GLY A 181 0.57 9.20 -12.96
CA GLY A 181 1.32 8.27 -13.81
C GLY A 181 2.29 7.37 -13.07
N GLY A 182 2.40 7.47 -11.75
CA GLY A 182 3.23 6.59 -10.93
C GLY A 182 2.49 5.30 -10.54
N THR A 183 3.20 4.17 -10.52
CA THR A 183 2.69 2.88 -9.99
C THR A 183 3.30 2.66 -8.63
N SER A 184 2.47 2.55 -7.59
CA SER A 184 2.94 2.23 -6.23
C SER A 184 2.63 0.80 -5.80
N GLY A 185 1.68 0.14 -6.45
CA GLY A 185 1.36 -1.26 -6.19
C GLY A 185 2.15 -2.22 -7.08
N GLY A 186 2.45 -3.42 -6.59
CA GLY A 186 3.11 -4.48 -7.35
C GLY A 186 2.16 -5.19 -8.33
N ALA A 187 2.63 -5.57 -9.49
CA ALA A 187 1.87 -6.38 -10.44
C ALA A 187 1.77 -7.83 -9.97
N GLY A 188 0.64 -8.49 -10.29
CA GLY A 188 0.44 -9.91 -10.01
C GLY A 188 1.32 -10.80 -10.89
N GLY A 189 1.61 -12.01 -10.43
CA GLY A 189 2.31 -13.04 -11.23
C GLY A 189 1.39 -13.65 -12.29
N SER A 190 1.92 -13.93 -13.48
CA SER A 190 1.19 -14.63 -14.54
C SER A 190 1.37 -16.13 -14.46
N GLY A 191 0.41 -16.89 -15.01
CA GLY A 191 0.38 -18.36 -14.96
C GLY A 191 1.53 -19.09 -15.63
N ALA A 192 2.41 -18.39 -16.32
CA ALA A 192 3.62 -18.95 -16.93
C ALA A 192 4.86 -18.86 -16.01
N CYS A 193 4.67 -18.97 -14.70
CA CYS A 193 5.77 -18.93 -13.72
C CYS A 193 6.48 -17.57 -13.62
N THR A 194 5.81 -16.48 -13.91
CA THR A 194 6.37 -15.14 -13.60
C THR A 194 6.11 -14.77 -12.14
N ALA A 195 7.16 -14.32 -11.47
CA ALA A 195 7.03 -13.81 -10.11
C ALA A 195 6.17 -12.55 -10.08
N ALA A 196 5.40 -12.40 -9.01
CA ALA A 196 4.77 -11.12 -8.71
C ALA A 196 5.82 -10.07 -8.32
N THR A 197 5.52 -8.81 -8.52
CA THR A 197 6.40 -7.73 -8.10
C THR A 197 5.99 -7.17 -6.74
N ALA A 198 7.00 -6.72 -6.00
CA ALA A 198 6.76 -6.02 -4.75
C ALA A 198 6.12 -4.64 -4.98
N GLY A 199 5.41 -4.14 -3.98
CA GLY A 199 5.01 -2.74 -3.90
C GLY A 199 6.24 -1.83 -3.86
N THR A 200 6.12 -0.63 -4.39
CA THR A 200 7.23 0.32 -4.40
C THR A 200 7.59 0.73 -2.97
N VAL A 201 8.87 0.62 -2.62
CA VAL A 201 9.39 1.02 -1.30
C VAL A 201 9.14 2.50 -1.03
N ASN A 202 8.90 2.85 0.24
CA ASN A 202 8.63 4.22 0.68
C ASN A 202 7.42 4.88 0.00
N THR A 203 6.42 4.05 -0.37
CA THR A 203 5.15 4.55 -0.89
C THR A 203 3.94 3.94 -0.19
N GLY A 204 4.13 2.86 0.59
CA GLY A 204 3.04 2.11 1.19
C GLY A 204 2.24 1.31 0.16
N GLY A 205 2.80 0.95 -0.98
CA GLY A 205 2.12 0.19 -2.02
C GLY A 205 1.94 -1.29 -1.66
N GLY A 206 0.81 -1.90 -2.02
CA GLY A 206 0.56 -3.34 -1.86
C GLY A 206 1.39 -4.19 -2.83
N GLY A 207 1.80 -5.37 -2.42
CA GLY A 207 2.50 -6.33 -3.28
C GLY A 207 1.56 -7.11 -4.19
N GLY A 208 2.04 -7.56 -5.34
CA GLY A 208 1.28 -8.38 -6.27
C GLY A 208 1.02 -9.80 -5.74
N GLY A 209 -0.14 -10.36 -6.08
CA GLY A 209 -0.51 -11.74 -5.76
C GLY A 209 0.24 -12.77 -6.59
N THR A 210 0.33 -14.00 -6.08
CA THR A 210 1.04 -15.10 -6.78
C THR A 210 0.28 -15.64 -7.98
N GLY A 211 1.05 -16.06 -8.99
CA GLY A 211 0.64 -17.12 -9.89
C GLY A 211 1.24 -18.46 -9.44
N THR A 212 0.50 -19.55 -9.52
CA THR A 212 1.04 -20.89 -9.32
C THR A 212 0.88 -21.73 -10.58
N SER A 213 1.91 -22.50 -10.94
CA SER A 213 1.83 -23.52 -11.98
C SER A 213 1.95 -24.90 -11.32
N SER A 214 1.04 -25.83 -11.68
CA SER A 214 1.21 -27.23 -11.29
C SER A 214 2.01 -27.94 -12.39
N PRO A 215 3.06 -28.72 -12.11
CA PRO A 215 3.58 -29.19 -10.83
C PRO A 215 4.75 -28.37 -10.25
N SER A 216 4.89 -27.15 -10.59
CA SER A 216 6.07 -26.33 -10.24
C SER A 216 5.97 -25.67 -8.84
N PRO A 217 7.12 -25.31 -8.23
CA PRO A 217 7.12 -24.67 -6.91
C PRO A 217 6.39 -23.33 -6.94
N VAL A 218 5.91 -22.92 -5.77
CA VAL A 218 5.26 -21.61 -5.55
C VAL A 218 6.15 -20.50 -6.08
N VAL A 219 5.65 -19.75 -7.07
CA VAL A 219 6.35 -18.58 -7.58
C VAL A 219 6.22 -17.44 -6.57
N GLN A 220 7.28 -16.67 -6.41
CA GLN A 220 7.41 -15.65 -5.38
C GLN A 220 6.26 -14.64 -5.40
N VAL A 221 5.67 -14.43 -4.25
CA VAL A 221 4.67 -13.37 -3.98
C VAL A 221 5.41 -12.03 -3.90
N GLY A 222 4.76 -10.95 -4.27
CA GLY A 222 5.33 -9.62 -4.07
C GLY A 222 5.14 -9.13 -2.62
N ASP A 223 6.22 -8.71 -1.97
CA ASP A 223 6.13 -8.03 -0.67
C ASP A 223 5.41 -6.68 -0.80
N GLY A 224 4.79 -6.22 0.26
CA GLY A 224 4.34 -4.84 0.35
C GLY A 224 5.51 -3.86 0.36
N GLY A 225 5.35 -2.68 -0.21
CA GLY A 225 6.31 -1.58 -0.09
C GLY A 225 6.25 -0.96 1.30
N SER A 226 7.40 -0.57 1.84
CA SER A 226 7.46 0.16 3.12
C SER A 226 6.69 1.49 3.06
N GLY A 227 6.22 1.95 4.21
CA GLY A 227 5.60 3.26 4.38
C GLY A 227 6.60 4.41 4.29
N ILE A 228 6.09 5.61 4.45
CA ILE A 228 6.85 6.85 4.50
C ILE A 228 6.12 7.87 5.37
N VAL A 229 6.86 8.68 6.12
CA VAL A 229 6.33 9.86 6.77
C VAL A 229 7.04 11.09 6.21
N VAL A 230 6.26 12.04 5.71
CA VAL A 230 6.77 13.31 5.17
C VAL A 230 6.15 14.47 5.93
N LEU A 231 7.00 15.34 6.45
CA LEU A 231 6.61 16.57 7.12
C LEU A 231 7.11 17.77 6.32
N ARG A 232 6.27 18.79 6.18
CA ARG A 232 6.63 20.05 5.53
C ARG A 232 6.36 21.20 6.48
N ALA A 233 7.39 21.94 6.82
CA ALA A 233 7.31 23.15 7.62
C ALA A 233 7.47 24.39 6.74
N PRO A 234 6.76 25.51 7.03
CA PRO A 234 7.05 26.78 6.37
C PRO A 234 8.49 27.20 6.69
N GLY A 235 9.20 27.71 5.68
CA GLY A 235 10.53 28.26 5.86
C GLY A 235 10.51 29.77 5.81
N PRO A 236 11.65 30.48 5.83
CA PRO A 236 12.94 30.15 6.43
C PRO A 236 13.09 30.62 7.88
N LEU A 237 12.05 31.17 8.51
CA LEU A 237 12.05 31.78 9.85
C LEU A 237 11.47 30.83 10.92
N GLY A 238 11.78 29.57 10.82
CA GLY A 238 11.27 28.57 11.74
C GLY A 238 12.35 27.97 12.63
N PRO A 239 11.93 27.13 13.60
CA PRO A 239 12.83 26.36 14.42
C PRO A 239 13.79 25.52 13.57
N THR A 240 14.92 25.18 14.14
CA THR A 240 15.85 24.26 13.50
C THR A 240 15.32 22.83 13.62
N PHE A 241 15.47 22.06 12.54
CA PHE A 241 15.03 20.66 12.48
C PHE A 241 16.23 19.74 12.33
N SER A 242 16.30 18.72 13.18
CA SER A 242 17.24 17.61 13.05
C SER A 242 16.46 16.31 12.84
N VAL A 243 16.91 15.48 11.92
CA VAL A 243 16.32 14.17 11.61
C VAL A 243 17.34 13.06 11.88
N ALA A 244 16.93 12.00 12.54
CA ALA A 244 17.76 10.84 12.87
C ALA A 244 16.93 9.54 12.65
N PRO A 245 17.56 8.39 12.29
CA PRO A 245 18.96 8.26 11.85
C PRO A 245 19.25 8.96 10.52
N GLY A 246 20.50 9.04 10.13
CA GLY A 246 20.97 9.76 8.93
C GLY A 246 20.50 9.20 7.58
N THR A 247 19.79 8.05 7.55
CA THR A 247 19.09 7.53 6.38
C THR A 247 17.80 8.33 6.08
N ASN A 248 17.27 9.04 7.08
CA ASN A 248 16.20 10.01 6.89
C ASN A 248 16.80 11.34 6.42
N CYS A 249 16.07 12.13 5.66
CA CYS A 249 16.64 13.32 5.04
C CYS A 249 15.80 14.58 5.30
N LYS A 250 16.52 15.71 5.29
CA LYS A 250 15.95 17.05 5.33
C LYS A 250 16.39 17.81 4.08
N SER A 251 15.48 18.50 3.43
CA SER A 251 15.74 19.31 2.26
C SER A 251 14.93 20.62 2.32
N THR A 252 15.38 21.61 1.56
CA THR A 252 14.65 22.88 1.40
C THR A 252 14.11 22.93 -0.03
N LEU A 253 12.83 23.26 -0.17
CA LEU A 253 12.22 23.51 -1.47
C LEU A 253 12.54 24.95 -1.89
N PRO A 254 12.97 25.17 -3.17
CA PRO A 254 13.18 26.53 -3.67
C PRO A 254 11.86 27.30 -3.75
N GLY A 255 11.95 28.65 -3.73
CA GLY A 255 10.80 29.49 -4.05
C GLY A 255 10.31 29.32 -5.51
N PRO A 256 9.04 29.55 -5.84
CA PRO A 256 7.97 30.20 -5.07
C PRO A 256 7.25 29.25 -4.08
N ALA A 257 7.69 28.01 -3.92
CA ALA A 257 7.21 27.12 -2.87
C ALA A 257 7.58 27.62 -1.44
N GLY A 258 8.15 28.83 -1.34
CA GLY A 258 8.31 29.56 -0.08
C GLY A 258 9.46 29.10 0.81
N GLY A 259 10.49 28.45 0.28
CA GLY A 259 11.62 27.99 1.10
C GLY A 259 11.23 27.00 2.19
N CYS A 260 10.18 26.21 1.99
CA CYS A 260 9.73 25.24 2.98
C CYS A 260 10.78 24.17 3.26
N THR A 261 10.93 23.77 4.52
CA THR A 261 11.73 22.61 4.90
C THR A 261 10.87 21.36 4.81
N VAL A 262 11.38 20.35 4.09
CA VAL A 262 10.77 19.01 3.98
C VAL A 262 11.65 18.02 4.73
N MET A 263 11.04 17.28 5.65
CA MET A 263 11.66 16.20 6.40
C MET A 263 11.01 14.88 5.98
N LYS A 264 11.82 13.97 5.43
CA LYS A 264 11.38 12.70 4.88
C LYS A 264 11.96 11.55 5.69
N PHE A 265 11.07 10.73 6.25
CA PHE A 265 11.40 9.53 7.02
C PHE A 265 11.04 8.30 6.21
N THR A 266 12.03 7.52 5.84
CA THR A 266 11.92 6.23 5.16
C THR A 266 12.17 5.05 6.10
N VAL A 267 12.63 5.34 7.29
CA VAL A 267 12.76 4.43 8.44
C VAL A 267 12.31 5.16 9.70
N SER A 268 11.89 4.40 10.71
CA SER A 268 11.52 4.98 12.01
C SER A 268 12.67 5.79 12.61
N GLY A 269 12.35 6.86 13.31
CA GLY A 269 13.36 7.76 13.82
C GLY A 269 12.82 8.88 14.70
N THR A 270 13.59 9.94 14.83
CA THR A 270 13.26 11.09 15.65
C THR A 270 13.42 12.39 14.87
N LEU A 271 12.42 13.24 14.95
CA LEU A 271 12.49 14.64 14.56
C LEU A 271 12.71 15.49 15.81
N THR A 272 13.84 16.15 15.90
CA THR A 272 14.09 17.13 16.98
C THR A 272 13.83 18.55 16.46
N ILE A 273 13.04 19.31 17.22
CA ILE A 273 12.68 20.69 16.95
C ILE A 273 13.32 21.57 18.03
N SER A 274 14.19 22.47 17.63
CA SER A 274 14.92 23.39 18.54
C SER A 274 14.86 24.84 18.07
#